data_63137bf2071b644cb857c0014ac25460
#
_entry.id   63137bf2071b644cb857c0014ac25460
#
_cell.length_a   1.000
_cell.length_b   1.000
_cell.length_c   1.000
_cell.angle_alpha   90.00
_cell.angle_beta   90.00
_cell.angle_gamma   90.00
#
_symmetry.space_group_name_H-M   'P 1'
#
loop_
_entity.id
_entity.type
_entity.pdbx_description
1 polymer ?
#
loop_
_entity_poly.entity_id
_entity_poly.type
_entity_poly.pdbx_seq_one_letter_code
_entity_poly.pdbx_strand_id
1 'polypeptide(L)'
;FQLGASNDARRWPTASFAALGRILRERAGLVPVLTGSAGESPLARRYFAHGGPGLDFTGRTDLPELAALLTETRLLVTNDTGTMHLAAGLGVPLLALFLATAQPWDTGPYAEAQCCLEPRLDCHPCAFGVACPHDRACRFSIPAEAVAALVLPRLASGRWQPAPEATAQARVWLTRRDESGFLDLASLSGDETADRTVWVRLQRRFYRRLLDALAPSSSTR
;
A
#
# COMPACT_ATOMS: atom_id res chain seq x y z
N PHE A 1 -0.80 -1.32 11.92
CA PHE A 1 -1.71 -1.69 10.81
C PHE A 1 -2.83 -0.68 10.66
N GLN A 2 -3.09 -0.22 9.46
CA GLN A 2 -4.30 0.53 9.10
C GLN A 2 -5.23 -0.39 8.32
N LEU A 3 -6.36 -0.77 8.94
CA LEU A 3 -7.28 -1.78 8.39
C LEU A 3 -8.30 -1.19 7.42
N GLY A 4 -8.57 0.12 7.53
CA GLY A 4 -9.59 0.82 6.78
C GLY A 4 -9.19 1.16 5.35
N ALA A 5 -10.17 1.57 4.58
CA ALA A 5 -10.07 2.30 3.31
C ALA A 5 -11.41 2.99 3.06
N SER A 6 -11.43 3.98 2.16
CA SER A 6 -12.64 4.74 1.81
C SER A 6 -13.79 3.85 1.29
N ASN A 7 -13.47 2.71 0.68
CA ASN A 7 -14.42 1.75 0.13
C ASN A 7 -14.09 0.34 0.63
N ASP A 8 -15.13 -0.44 0.99
CA ASP A 8 -14.95 -1.83 1.47
C ASP A 8 -14.24 -2.73 0.44
N ALA A 9 -14.48 -2.54 -0.86
CA ALA A 9 -13.80 -3.32 -1.90
C ALA A 9 -12.27 -3.10 -1.94
N ARG A 10 -11.78 -1.96 -1.43
CA ARG A 10 -10.35 -1.63 -1.33
C ARG A 10 -9.69 -2.13 -0.05
N ARG A 11 -10.44 -2.78 0.84
CA ARG A 11 -9.91 -3.25 2.13
C ARG A 11 -9.41 -4.68 2.02
N TRP A 12 -8.17 -4.89 2.39
CA TRP A 12 -7.66 -6.22 2.63
C TRP A 12 -8.39 -6.82 3.84
N PRO A 13 -8.76 -8.11 3.84
CA PRO A 13 -9.57 -8.70 4.89
C PRO A 13 -8.94 -8.58 6.28
N THR A 14 -9.75 -8.31 7.30
CA THR A 14 -9.29 -8.28 8.70
C THR A 14 -8.72 -9.62 9.16
N ALA A 15 -9.22 -10.73 8.62
CA ALA A 15 -8.68 -12.07 8.85
C ALA A 15 -7.22 -12.20 8.31
N SER A 16 -6.95 -11.60 7.15
CA SER A 16 -5.61 -11.60 6.55
C SER A 16 -4.63 -10.72 7.35
N PHE A 17 -5.08 -9.54 7.81
CA PHE A 17 -4.30 -8.72 8.75
C PHE A 17 -4.02 -9.47 10.05
N ALA A 18 -5.00 -10.20 10.60
CA ALA A 18 -4.84 -10.99 11.82
C ALA A 18 -3.84 -12.13 11.62
N ALA A 19 -3.90 -12.84 10.49
CA ALA A 19 -2.92 -13.86 10.13
C ALA A 19 -1.50 -13.26 10.02
N LEU A 20 -1.34 -12.13 9.32
CA LEU A 20 -0.08 -11.41 9.24
C LEU A 20 0.42 -11.01 10.64
N GLY A 21 -0.45 -10.49 11.49
CA GLY A 21 -0.09 -10.11 12.86
C GLY A 21 0.47 -11.28 13.67
N ARG A 22 -0.12 -12.47 13.55
CA ARG A 22 0.41 -13.70 14.19
C ARG A 22 1.78 -14.07 13.64
N ILE A 23 1.94 -14.09 12.31
CA ILE A 23 3.24 -14.41 11.67
C ILE A 23 4.33 -13.44 12.14
N LEU A 24 4.05 -12.14 12.19
CA LEU A 24 5.03 -11.14 12.61
C LEU A 24 5.37 -11.27 14.09
N ARG A 25 4.40 -11.60 14.93
CA ARG A 25 4.63 -11.86 16.34
C ARG A 25 5.49 -13.11 16.57
N GLU A 26 5.16 -14.19 15.89
CA GLU A 26 5.85 -15.48 16.03
C GLU A 26 7.27 -15.45 15.48
N ARG A 27 7.48 -14.84 14.30
CA ARG A 27 8.76 -14.89 13.58
C ARG A 27 9.70 -13.73 13.90
N ALA A 28 9.16 -12.59 14.36
CA ALA A 28 9.94 -11.37 14.58
C ALA A 28 9.71 -10.73 15.95
N GLY A 29 8.88 -11.31 16.82
CA GLY A 29 8.57 -10.77 18.15
C GLY A 29 7.84 -9.42 18.12
N LEU A 30 7.23 -9.05 17.00
CA LEU A 30 6.59 -7.75 16.82
C LEU A 30 5.18 -7.74 17.40
N VAL A 31 4.82 -6.59 17.97
CA VAL A 31 3.47 -6.33 18.48
C VAL A 31 2.76 -5.41 17.48
N PRO A 32 1.75 -5.90 16.73
CA PRO A 32 0.96 -5.04 15.87
C PRO A 32 0.22 -3.96 16.67
N VAL A 33 0.19 -2.74 16.12
CA VAL A 33 -0.60 -1.63 16.63
C VAL A 33 -1.63 -1.28 15.56
N LEU A 34 -2.91 -1.32 15.90
CA LEU A 34 -3.99 -0.93 15.00
C LEU A 34 -4.23 0.57 15.10
N THR A 35 -4.32 1.24 13.96
CA THR A 35 -4.67 2.65 13.85
C THR A 35 -5.88 2.83 12.96
N GLY A 36 -6.57 3.95 13.09
CA GLY A 36 -7.73 4.28 12.28
C GLY A 36 -8.68 5.23 12.99
N SER A 37 -9.68 5.70 12.27
CA SER A 37 -10.76 6.54 12.81
C SER A 37 -11.67 5.76 13.77
N ALA A 38 -12.46 6.46 14.57
CA ALA A 38 -13.46 5.83 15.44
C ALA A 38 -14.48 5.00 14.64
N GLY A 39 -14.83 5.41 13.41
CA GLY A 39 -15.70 4.67 12.50
C GLY A 39 -15.11 3.32 12.05
N GLU A 40 -13.81 3.12 12.19
CA GLU A 40 -13.12 1.87 11.82
C GLU A 40 -12.96 0.89 12.99
N SER A 41 -13.41 1.23 14.20
CA SER A 41 -13.43 0.32 15.37
C SER A 41 -14.11 -1.03 15.12
N PRO A 42 -15.16 -1.16 14.27
CA PRO A 42 -15.67 -2.47 13.89
C PRO A 42 -14.66 -3.36 13.16
N LEU A 43 -13.72 -2.79 12.41
CA LEU A 43 -12.64 -3.54 11.74
C LEU A 43 -11.63 -4.06 12.77
N ALA A 44 -11.26 -3.24 13.75
CA ALA A 44 -10.40 -3.65 14.85
C ALA A 44 -11.01 -4.80 15.64
N ARG A 45 -12.30 -4.70 16.00
CA ARG A 45 -13.01 -5.82 16.68
C ARG A 45 -12.98 -7.11 15.87
N ARG A 46 -13.18 -7.04 14.53
CA ARG A 46 -13.08 -8.23 13.66
C ARG A 46 -11.67 -8.79 13.60
N TYR A 47 -10.64 -7.92 13.55
CA TYR A 47 -9.24 -8.35 13.59
C TYR A 47 -8.94 -9.17 14.85
N PHE A 48 -9.35 -8.69 16.03
CA PHE A 48 -9.17 -9.43 17.28
C PHE A 48 -10.04 -10.69 17.35
N ALA A 49 -11.26 -10.68 16.82
CA ALA A 49 -12.12 -11.87 16.72
C ALA A 49 -11.49 -12.96 15.83
N HIS A 50 -10.65 -12.58 14.85
CA HIS A 50 -9.84 -13.52 14.06
C HIS A 50 -8.53 -13.94 14.76
N GLY A 51 -8.37 -13.65 16.04
CA GLY A 51 -7.17 -13.99 16.81
C GLY A 51 -5.94 -13.15 16.47
N GLY A 52 -6.12 -11.95 15.94
CA GLY A 52 -5.02 -11.01 15.69
C GLY A 52 -4.43 -10.51 17.01
N PRO A 53 -3.09 -10.52 17.18
CA PRO A 53 -2.45 -10.00 18.38
C PRO A 53 -2.24 -8.48 18.29
N GLY A 54 -2.03 -7.80 19.41
CA GLY A 54 -1.57 -6.41 19.40
C GLY A 54 -2.39 -5.44 20.24
N LEU A 55 -2.24 -4.15 19.94
CA LEU A 55 -2.85 -3.04 20.66
C LEU A 55 -3.84 -2.31 19.74
N ASP A 56 -4.96 -1.85 20.30
CA ASP A 56 -5.98 -1.09 19.58
C ASP A 56 -5.90 0.41 19.91
N PHE A 57 -5.49 1.20 18.94
CA PHE A 57 -5.52 2.66 18.97
C PHE A 57 -6.57 3.24 18.01
N THR A 58 -7.46 2.43 17.44
CA THR A 58 -8.50 2.86 16.53
C THR A 58 -9.46 3.84 17.21
N GLY A 59 -9.56 5.06 16.67
CA GLY A 59 -10.37 6.15 17.24
C GLY A 59 -9.82 6.76 18.53
N ARG A 60 -8.55 6.50 18.85
CA ARG A 60 -7.90 6.95 20.09
C ARG A 60 -6.76 7.93 19.86
N THR A 61 -6.58 8.36 18.63
CA THR A 61 -5.56 9.33 18.24
C THR A 61 -6.19 10.45 17.41
N ASP A 62 -5.79 11.67 17.64
CA ASP A 62 -5.91 12.77 16.68
C ASP A 62 -4.80 12.69 15.61
N LEU A 63 -4.73 13.65 14.70
CA LEU A 63 -3.75 13.61 13.61
C LEU A 63 -2.29 13.80 14.09
N PRO A 64 -1.96 14.74 15.00
CA PRO A 64 -0.64 14.84 15.62
C PRO A 64 -0.23 13.58 16.40
N GLU A 65 -1.13 13.00 17.19
CA GLU A 65 -0.88 11.79 17.95
C GLU A 65 -0.65 10.57 17.01
N LEU A 66 -1.43 10.47 15.94
CA LEU A 66 -1.23 9.45 14.90
C LEU A 66 0.15 9.61 14.24
N ALA A 67 0.56 10.84 13.93
CA ALA A 67 1.88 11.11 13.37
C ALA A 67 2.99 10.67 14.33
N ALA A 68 2.89 11.03 15.61
CA ALA A 68 3.83 10.59 16.64
C ALA A 68 3.86 9.07 16.78
N LEU A 69 2.70 8.41 16.83
CA LEU A 69 2.60 6.96 16.90
C LEU A 69 3.27 6.29 15.70
N LEU A 70 3.07 6.82 14.49
CA LEU A 70 3.68 6.27 13.27
C LEU A 70 5.21 6.34 13.32
N THR A 71 5.79 7.43 13.82
CA THR A 71 7.26 7.57 13.90
C THR A 71 7.91 6.57 14.88
N GLU A 72 7.16 6.08 15.87
CA GLU A 72 7.60 5.03 16.79
C GLU A 72 7.46 3.61 16.21
N THR A 73 6.84 3.46 15.03
CA THR A 73 6.65 2.15 14.42
C THR A 73 7.80 1.78 13.48
N ARG A 74 8.11 0.49 13.41
CA ARG A 74 9.15 -0.02 12.51
C ARG A 74 8.70 -0.09 11.06
N LEU A 75 7.39 -0.24 10.82
CA LEU A 75 6.80 -0.38 9.50
C LEU A 75 5.27 -0.26 9.59
N LEU A 76 4.66 0.38 8.61
CA LEU A 76 3.22 0.41 8.43
C LEU A 76 2.79 -0.60 7.36
N VAL A 77 1.79 -1.45 7.65
CA VAL A 77 1.04 -2.20 6.63
C VAL A 77 -0.36 -1.59 6.54
N THR A 78 -0.76 -1.22 5.34
CA THR A 78 -1.97 -0.42 5.13
C THR A 78 -2.66 -0.74 3.80
N ASN A 79 -3.91 -0.35 3.67
CA ASN A 79 -4.56 -0.17 2.38
C ASN A 79 -4.24 1.23 1.81
N ASP A 80 -4.72 1.54 0.60
CA ASP A 80 -4.69 2.88 0.01
C ASP A 80 -5.54 3.86 0.85
N THR A 81 -4.89 4.67 1.70
CA THR A 81 -5.52 5.57 2.69
C THR A 81 -4.68 6.82 2.97
N GLY A 82 -5.29 7.82 3.62
CA GLY A 82 -4.58 9.01 4.09
C GLY A 82 -3.42 8.69 5.05
N THR A 83 -3.56 7.67 5.90
CA THR A 83 -2.49 7.22 6.81
C THR A 83 -1.25 6.74 6.06
N MET A 84 -1.41 6.12 4.89
CA MET A 84 -0.30 5.75 4.01
C MET A 84 0.53 6.98 3.60
N HIS A 85 -0.14 8.05 3.19
CA HIS A 85 0.53 9.29 2.78
C HIS A 85 1.20 10.01 3.94
N LEU A 86 0.55 10.00 5.11
CA LEU A 86 1.14 10.55 6.33
C LEU A 86 2.43 9.79 6.70
N ALA A 87 2.38 8.46 6.73
CA ALA A 87 3.55 7.62 7.02
C ALA A 87 4.69 7.86 6.01
N ALA A 88 4.35 7.96 4.70
CA ALA A 88 5.32 8.26 3.66
C ALA A 88 5.99 9.63 3.88
N GLY A 89 5.22 10.66 4.20
CA GLY A 89 5.71 12.00 4.50
C GLY A 89 6.59 12.08 5.75
N LEU A 90 6.36 11.20 6.72
CA LEU A 90 7.16 11.07 7.93
C LEU A 90 8.41 10.18 7.75
N GLY A 91 8.62 9.59 6.56
CA GLY A 91 9.73 8.68 6.30
C GLY A 91 9.57 7.30 6.93
N VAL A 92 8.37 6.95 7.39
CA VAL A 92 8.07 5.63 7.96
C VAL A 92 8.01 4.61 6.83
N PRO A 93 8.77 3.50 6.90
CA PRO A 93 8.68 2.43 5.91
C PRO A 93 7.27 1.85 5.87
N LEU A 94 6.74 1.61 4.66
CA LEU A 94 5.40 1.04 4.53
C LEU A 94 5.27 0.01 3.41
N LEU A 95 4.30 -0.88 3.60
CA LEU A 95 3.75 -1.75 2.58
C LEU A 95 2.26 -1.44 2.44
N ALA A 96 1.85 -1.05 1.23
CA ALA A 96 0.46 -0.71 0.93
C ALA A 96 -0.16 -1.68 -0.07
N LEU A 97 -1.42 -2.07 0.19
CA LEU A 97 -2.21 -2.94 -0.69
C LEU A 97 -3.19 -2.08 -1.49
N PHE A 98 -3.13 -2.25 -2.81
CA PHE A 98 -3.97 -1.55 -3.78
C PHE A 98 -4.95 -2.54 -4.40
N LEU A 99 -6.21 -2.48 -3.97
CA LEU A 99 -7.25 -3.42 -4.34
C LEU A 99 -8.39 -2.72 -5.09
N ALA A 100 -9.16 -3.47 -5.86
CA ALA A 100 -10.29 -2.97 -6.64
C ALA A 100 -9.89 -1.84 -7.60
N THR A 101 -10.38 -0.62 -7.38
CA THR A 101 -10.09 0.55 -8.22
C THR A 101 -8.80 1.27 -7.83
N ALA A 102 -8.16 0.91 -6.71
CA ALA A 102 -6.92 1.53 -6.27
C ALA A 102 -5.73 0.98 -7.05
N GLN A 103 -4.79 1.85 -7.40
CA GLN A 103 -3.53 1.47 -8.04
C GLN A 103 -2.39 2.42 -7.62
N PRO A 104 -1.17 1.91 -7.43
CA PRO A 104 -0.06 2.73 -6.93
C PRO A 104 0.41 3.79 -7.93
N TRP A 105 0.07 3.64 -9.21
CA TRP A 105 0.35 4.62 -10.24
C TRP A 105 -0.42 5.93 -10.08
N ASP A 106 -1.62 5.87 -9.46
CA ASP A 106 -2.49 7.03 -9.25
C ASP A 106 -2.32 7.63 -7.86
N THR A 107 -2.34 6.77 -6.84
CA THR A 107 -2.43 7.17 -5.42
C THR A 107 -1.32 6.58 -4.56
N GLY A 108 -0.21 6.12 -5.16
CA GLY A 108 0.91 5.56 -4.42
C GLY A 108 1.55 6.55 -3.42
N PRO A 109 2.25 6.03 -2.40
CA PRO A 109 2.91 6.87 -1.39
C PRO A 109 4.02 7.70 -2.03
N TYR A 110 4.00 9.02 -1.82
CA TYR A 110 4.94 9.96 -2.47
C TYR A 110 6.27 10.07 -1.68
N ALA A 111 6.91 8.93 -1.49
CA ALA A 111 8.25 8.79 -0.91
C ALA A 111 8.96 7.63 -1.61
N GLU A 112 10.28 7.60 -1.58
CA GLU A 112 11.07 6.53 -2.20
C GLU A 112 11.09 5.28 -1.32
N ALA A 113 11.38 4.13 -1.94
CA ALA A 113 11.55 2.83 -1.29
C ALA A 113 10.34 2.37 -0.45
N GLN A 114 9.12 2.75 -0.85
CA GLN A 114 7.89 2.21 -0.29
C GLN A 114 7.40 1.03 -1.12
N CYS A 115 6.86 0.00 -0.48
CA CYS A 115 6.38 -1.19 -1.16
C CYS A 115 4.88 -1.11 -1.44
N CYS A 116 4.48 -1.37 -2.68
CA CYS A 116 3.09 -1.38 -3.11
C CYS A 116 2.75 -2.72 -3.73
N LEU A 117 1.65 -3.34 -3.30
CA LEU A 117 1.15 -4.60 -3.84
C LEU A 117 -0.16 -4.39 -4.57
N GLU A 118 -0.24 -4.95 -5.76
CA GLU A 118 -1.48 -5.08 -6.53
C GLU A 118 -1.79 -6.56 -6.78
N PRO A 119 -3.07 -6.98 -6.77
CA PRO A 119 -3.44 -8.35 -7.12
C PRO A 119 -3.04 -8.67 -8.57
N ARG A 120 -2.54 -9.89 -8.79
CA ARG A 120 -2.20 -10.38 -10.14
C ARG A 120 -3.45 -10.99 -10.78
N LEU A 121 -4.42 -10.13 -11.08
CA LEU A 121 -5.68 -10.47 -11.73
C LEU A 121 -5.88 -9.58 -12.96
N ASP A 122 -6.44 -10.15 -14.03
CA ASP A 122 -6.66 -9.42 -15.29
C ASP A 122 -7.69 -8.28 -15.14
N CYS A 123 -8.65 -8.44 -14.21
CA CYS A 123 -9.65 -7.43 -13.91
C CYS A 123 -9.13 -6.27 -13.02
N HIS A 124 -7.89 -6.31 -12.57
CA HIS A 124 -7.33 -5.25 -11.72
C HIS A 124 -6.46 -4.29 -12.55
N PRO A 125 -6.62 -2.97 -12.39
CA PRO A 125 -7.58 -2.26 -11.55
C PRO A 125 -8.99 -2.25 -12.13
N CYS A 126 -10.01 -2.26 -11.26
CA CYS A 126 -11.41 -2.15 -11.69
C CYS A 126 -11.70 -0.74 -12.21
N ALA A 127 -12.61 -0.63 -13.17
CA ALA A 127 -13.16 0.65 -13.58
C ALA A 127 -14.04 1.25 -12.45
N PHE A 128 -14.01 2.59 -12.33
CA PHE A 128 -14.87 3.29 -11.38
C PHE A 128 -16.34 3.16 -11.76
N GLY A 129 -17.21 2.99 -10.77
CA GLY A 129 -18.66 2.91 -10.97
C GLY A 129 -19.17 1.59 -11.53
N VAL A 130 -18.31 0.63 -11.79
CA VAL A 130 -18.67 -0.70 -12.31
C VAL A 130 -18.80 -1.71 -11.17
N ALA A 131 -19.91 -2.47 -11.16
CA ALA A 131 -20.09 -3.57 -10.22
C ALA A 131 -19.06 -4.67 -10.49
N CYS A 132 -18.53 -5.26 -9.43
CA CYS A 132 -17.54 -6.33 -9.54
C CYS A 132 -18.23 -7.65 -9.95
N PRO A 133 -17.90 -8.26 -11.12
CA PRO A 133 -18.48 -9.53 -11.54
C PRO A 133 -17.76 -10.75 -10.89
N HIS A 134 -16.69 -10.53 -10.13
CA HIS A 134 -15.81 -11.57 -9.57
C HIS A 134 -15.87 -11.63 -8.03
N ASP A 135 -16.98 -11.22 -7.44
CA ASP A 135 -17.23 -11.29 -5.99
C ASP A 135 -16.10 -10.69 -5.13
N ARG A 136 -15.44 -9.66 -5.66
CA ARG A 136 -14.28 -8.98 -5.04
C ARG A 136 -13.11 -9.93 -4.74
N ALA A 137 -12.87 -10.91 -5.59
CA ALA A 137 -11.79 -11.91 -5.45
C ALA A 137 -10.41 -11.27 -5.20
N CYS A 138 -10.16 -10.06 -5.74
CA CYS A 138 -8.92 -9.32 -5.52
C CYS A 138 -8.58 -9.10 -4.04
N ARG A 139 -9.57 -9.02 -3.15
CA ARG A 139 -9.35 -8.84 -1.71
C ARG A 139 -8.70 -10.05 -1.05
N PHE A 140 -8.89 -11.23 -1.63
CA PHE A 140 -8.47 -12.52 -1.07
C PHE A 140 -7.26 -13.10 -1.83
N SER A 141 -6.86 -12.51 -2.95
CA SER A 141 -5.81 -13.05 -3.82
C SER A 141 -4.39 -12.86 -3.27
N ILE A 142 -4.20 -11.98 -2.30
CA ILE A 142 -2.89 -11.74 -1.66
C ILE A 142 -2.94 -12.32 -0.24
N PRO A 143 -2.35 -13.50 0.01
CA PRO A 143 -2.36 -14.12 1.33
C PRO A 143 -1.40 -13.41 2.30
N ALA A 144 -1.61 -13.61 3.60
CA ALA A 144 -0.79 -13.00 4.66
C ALA A 144 0.68 -13.43 4.58
N GLU A 145 0.93 -14.65 4.18
CA GLU A 145 2.26 -15.22 3.97
C GLU A 145 3.04 -14.48 2.88
N ALA A 146 2.38 -14.09 1.79
CA ALA A 146 2.98 -13.29 0.72
C ALA A 146 3.41 -11.91 1.23
N VAL A 147 2.58 -11.26 2.05
CA VAL A 147 2.92 -9.97 2.67
C VAL A 147 4.06 -10.17 3.68
N ALA A 148 4.01 -11.21 4.50
CA ALA A 148 5.06 -11.53 5.48
C ALA A 148 6.41 -11.81 4.81
N ALA A 149 6.43 -12.48 3.65
CA ALA A 149 7.63 -12.78 2.87
C ALA A 149 8.36 -11.51 2.39
N LEU A 150 7.67 -10.38 2.26
CA LEU A 150 8.27 -9.08 1.96
C LEU A 150 8.64 -8.31 3.25
N VAL A 151 7.76 -8.34 4.25
CA VAL A 151 7.91 -7.54 5.48
C VAL A 151 9.06 -8.05 6.35
N LEU A 152 9.19 -9.36 6.53
CA LEU A 152 10.22 -9.94 7.41
C LEU A 152 11.67 -9.63 6.93
N PRO A 153 12.03 -9.84 5.66
CA PRO A 153 13.36 -9.43 5.15
C PRO A 153 13.57 -7.91 5.23
N ARG A 154 12.53 -7.10 4.98
CA ARG A 154 12.62 -5.64 5.10
C ARG A 154 12.96 -5.22 6.54
N LEU A 155 12.34 -5.83 7.54
CA LEU A 155 12.59 -5.55 8.95
C LEU A 155 13.98 -6.01 9.41
N ALA A 156 14.50 -7.09 8.83
CA ALA A 156 15.80 -7.65 9.16
C ALA A 156 16.97 -6.89 8.49
N SER A 157 16.81 -6.56 7.20
CA SER A 157 17.91 -6.02 6.38
C SER A 157 17.80 -4.52 6.07
N GLY A 158 16.66 -3.91 6.36
CA GLY A 158 16.37 -2.54 5.95
C GLY A 158 16.05 -2.38 4.46
N ARG A 159 15.97 -3.46 3.69
CA ARG A 159 15.76 -3.43 2.23
C ARG A 159 14.59 -4.32 1.84
N TRP A 160 13.79 -3.85 0.86
CA TRP A 160 12.82 -4.71 0.20
C TRP A 160 13.54 -5.67 -0.74
N GLN A 161 13.12 -6.92 -0.74
CA GLN A 161 13.70 -7.97 -1.57
C GLN A 161 12.58 -8.69 -2.31
N PRO A 162 12.82 -9.15 -3.56
CA PRO A 162 11.88 -10.04 -4.23
C PRO A 162 11.63 -11.29 -3.39
N ALA A 163 10.37 -11.70 -3.30
CA ALA A 163 9.96 -12.91 -2.58
C ALA A 163 9.06 -13.72 -3.51
N PRO A 164 9.43 -14.94 -3.91
CA PRO A 164 8.64 -15.77 -4.83
C PRO A 164 7.19 -15.95 -4.38
N GLU A 165 6.95 -16.10 -3.09
CA GLU A 165 5.63 -16.27 -2.49
C GLU A 165 4.76 -15.03 -2.71
N ALA A 166 5.36 -13.83 -2.72
CA ALA A 166 4.66 -12.58 -2.96
C ALA A 166 4.49 -12.33 -4.46
N THR A 167 5.55 -12.50 -5.26
CA THR A 167 5.54 -12.19 -6.69
C THR A 167 4.67 -13.13 -7.52
N ALA A 168 4.42 -14.34 -7.03
CA ALA A 168 3.45 -15.27 -7.63
C ALA A 168 1.99 -14.81 -7.47
N GLN A 169 1.67 -14.09 -6.39
CA GLN A 169 0.31 -13.70 -6.02
C GLN A 169 -0.01 -12.24 -6.32
N ALA A 170 1.03 -11.39 -6.38
CA ALA A 170 0.88 -9.96 -6.53
C ALA A 170 1.91 -9.36 -7.50
N ARG A 171 1.56 -8.25 -8.11
CA ARG A 171 2.54 -7.32 -8.67
C ARG A 171 3.13 -6.53 -7.53
N VAL A 172 4.45 -6.56 -7.40
CA VAL A 172 5.19 -5.92 -6.29
C VAL A 172 6.00 -4.77 -6.86
N TRP A 173 5.71 -3.58 -6.36
CA TRP A 173 6.33 -2.34 -6.79
C TRP A 173 7.08 -1.66 -5.66
N LEU A 174 8.20 -1.02 -6.01
CA LEU A 174 8.86 -0.06 -5.14
C LEU A 174 8.72 1.34 -5.72
N THR A 175 8.37 2.28 -4.88
CA THR A 175 8.38 3.68 -5.26
C THR A 175 9.81 4.16 -5.43
N ARG A 176 10.04 4.92 -6.50
CA ARG A 176 11.30 5.61 -6.78
C ARG A 176 11.03 6.97 -7.39
N ARG A 177 12.05 7.80 -7.54
CA ARG A 177 11.96 8.99 -8.38
C ARG A 177 12.51 8.69 -9.78
N ASP A 178 11.90 9.27 -10.80
CA ASP A 178 12.46 9.28 -12.15
C ASP A 178 13.53 10.37 -12.28
N GLU A 179 14.16 10.46 -13.45
CA GLU A 179 15.21 11.43 -13.76
C GLU A 179 14.74 12.90 -13.59
N SER A 180 13.45 13.15 -13.65
CA SER A 180 12.84 14.48 -13.46
C SER A 180 12.37 14.70 -12.00
N GLY A 181 12.65 13.78 -11.10
CA GLY A 181 12.27 13.85 -9.67
C GLY A 181 10.82 13.49 -9.35
N PHE A 182 10.02 13.04 -10.34
CA PHE A 182 8.66 12.59 -10.11
C PHE A 182 8.60 11.14 -9.62
N LEU A 183 7.54 10.82 -8.88
CA LEU A 183 7.31 9.45 -8.45
C LEU A 183 7.17 8.51 -9.65
N ASP A 184 7.91 7.43 -9.64
CA ASP A 184 7.83 6.28 -10.55
C ASP A 184 7.83 4.99 -9.74
N LEU A 185 7.57 3.86 -10.39
CA LEU A 185 7.54 2.54 -9.76
C LEU A 185 8.57 1.61 -10.44
N ALA A 186 9.38 0.94 -9.62
CA ALA A 186 10.24 -0.16 -10.03
C ALA A 186 9.57 -1.49 -9.65
N SER A 187 9.53 -2.44 -10.56
CA SER A 187 8.93 -3.75 -10.27
C SER A 187 9.94 -4.68 -9.58
N LEU A 188 9.52 -5.34 -8.51
CA LEU A 188 10.20 -6.49 -7.92
C LEU A 188 9.68 -7.83 -8.46
N SER A 189 8.62 -7.81 -9.25
CA SER A 189 7.91 -8.99 -9.77
C SER A 189 8.02 -9.17 -11.29
N GLY A 190 8.90 -8.37 -11.94
CA GLY A 190 9.18 -8.50 -13.38
C GLY A 190 8.15 -7.84 -14.30
N ASP A 191 7.28 -6.97 -13.78
CA ASP A 191 6.19 -6.34 -14.55
C ASP A 191 6.61 -5.04 -15.27
N GLU A 192 7.91 -4.75 -15.41
CA GLU A 192 8.43 -3.53 -16.02
C GLU A 192 8.02 -3.35 -17.50
N THR A 193 7.95 -4.45 -18.24
CA THR A 193 7.63 -4.50 -19.66
C THR A 193 6.17 -4.88 -19.95
N ALA A 194 5.35 -5.08 -18.93
CA ALA A 194 3.94 -5.34 -19.11
C ALA A 194 3.26 -4.17 -19.83
N ASP A 195 2.37 -4.44 -20.78
CA ASP A 195 1.68 -3.43 -21.62
C ASP A 195 1.10 -2.30 -20.78
N ARG A 196 0.44 -2.64 -19.66
CA ARG A 196 -0.11 -1.65 -18.74
C ARG A 196 0.97 -0.71 -18.19
N THR A 197 2.12 -1.23 -17.79
CA THR A 197 3.23 -0.42 -17.26
C THR A 197 3.76 0.53 -18.33
N VAL A 198 3.97 0.03 -19.53
CA VAL A 198 4.41 0.82 -20.68
C VAL A 198 3.40 1.93 -20.99
N TRP A 199 2.10 1.60 -21.05
CA TRP A 199 1.04 2.58 -21.31
C TRP A 199 0.96 3.67 -20.25
N VAL A 200 0.99 3.33 -18.96
CA VAL A 200 0.97 4.33 -17.89
C VAL A 200 2.16 5.27 -17.98
N ARG A 201 3.36 4.75 -18.23
CA ARG A 201 4.57 5.57 -18.41
C ARG A 201 4.48 6.49 -19.62
N LEU A 202 3.94 6.01 -20.76
CA LEU A 202 3.71 6.82 -21.96
C LEU A 202 2.72 7.95 -21.69
N GLN A 203 1.58 7.65 -21.08
CA GLN A 203 0.57 8.65 -20.70
C GLN A 203 1.16 9.71 -19.76
N ARG A 204 1.91 9.33 -18.74
CA ARG A 204 2.55 10.27 -17.81
C ARG A 204 3.54 11.19 -18.52
N ARG A 205 4.33 10.67 -19.47
CA ARG A 205 5.24 11.49 -20.30
C ARG A 205 4.47 12.46 -21.19
N PHE A 206 3.38 12.02 -21.81
CA PHE A 206 2.53 12.86 -22.64
C PHE A 206 1.90 14.00 -21.83
N TYR A 207 1.29 13.71 -20.70
CA TYR A 207 0.68 14.71 -19.83
C TYR A 207 1.70 15.72 -19.30
N ARG A 208 2.88 15.29 -18.91
CA ARG A 208 3.94 16.23 -18.50
C ARG A 208 4.30 17.20 -19.63
N ARG A 209 4.55 16.71 -20.82
CA ARG A 209 4.85 17.57 -21.97
C ARG A 209 3.73 18.56 -22.29
N LEU A 210 2.49 18.10 -22.19
CA LEU A 210 1.31 18.95 -22.38
C LEU A 210 1.23 20.05 -21.32
N LEU A 211 1.42 19.71 -20.06
CA LEU A 211 1.38 20.67 -18.96
C LEU A 211 2.53 21.67 -19.01
N ASP A 212 3.75 21.22 -19.36
CA ASP A 212 4.90 22.10 -19.54
C ASP A 212 4.68 23.08 -20.71
N ALA A 213 4.06 22.61 -21.79
CA ALA A 213 3.73 23.45 -22.95
C ALA A 213 2.63 24.49 -22.65
N LEU A 214 1.75 24.21 -21.68
CA LEU A 214 0.69 25.10 -21.23
C LEU A 214 1.11 26.02 -20.08
N ALA A 215 2.28 25.77 -19.47
CA ALA A 215 2.80 26.64 -18.43
C ALA A 215 3.07 28.04 -19.02
N PRO A 216 2.59 29.12 -18.37
CA PRO A 216 2.91 30.46 -18.83
C PRO A 216 4.42 30.62 -18.83
N SER A 217 4.99 31.06 -19.99
CA SER A 217 6.39 31.39 -20.06
C SER A 217 6.72 32.34 -18.91
N SER A 218 7.60 31.91 -18.01
CA SER A 218 8.11 32.78 -16.95
C SER A 218 8.80 33.97 -17.61
N SER A 219 8.05 35.05 -17.79
CA SER A 219 8.63 36.31 -18.15
C SER A 219 9.56 36.71 -17.03
N THR A 220 10.85 36.51 -17.28
CA THR A 220 11.96 37.12 -16.52
C THR A 220 11.63 38.60 -16.26
N ARG A 221 11.42 38.94 -15.02
CA ARG A 221 11.64 40.29 -14.52
C ARG A 221 12.92 40.34 -13.72
#